data_945b9fdb7d035c6455687ff70fe905c4
#
_entry.id   945b9fdb7d035c6455687ff70fe905c4
#
_cell.length_a   1.000
_cell.length_b   1.000
_cell.length_c   1.000
_cell.angle_alpha   90.00
_cell.angle_beta   90.00
_cell.angle_gamma   90.00
#
_symmetry.space_group_name_H-M   'P 1'
#
loop_
_entity.id
_entity.type
_entity.pdbx_description
1 polymer ?
#
loop_
_entity_poly.entity_id
_entity_poly.type
_entity_poly.pdbx_seq_one_letter_code
_entity_poly.pdbx_strand_id
1 'polypeptide(L)'
;ILTVFVGMHIVFTLARGGRLRHFLWPLNFLIVYRQFKLGGAYTKARDATWDFLLSLRLPHYFWLGLRGFLAAFLWLIIPVTLLAFGQVKTPLSPLVGFLGALLLAIVVLHLPLLQTQMAIENRFRAAFDWRGVRRAFNRAPWACSFALILTLIFALPLYLLKIEVVPQEALWL
;
A
#
# COMPACT_ATOMS: atom_id res chain seq x y z
N ILE A 1 -24.90 11.29 -0.90
CA ILE A 1 -25.50 11.28 0.45
C ILE A 1 -24.65 10.38 1.37
N LEU A 2 -24.36 9.14 1.03
CA LEU A 2 -23.55 8.21 1.84
C LEU A 2 -22.15 8.76 2.16
N THR A 3 -21.48 9.35 1.17
CA THR A 3 -20.13 9.94 1.32
C THR A 3 -20.11 11.08 2.34
N VAL A 4 -21.16 11.89 2.36
CA VAL A 4 -21.30 13.00 3.33
C VAL A 4 -21.50 12.45 4.75
N PHE A 5 -22.34 11.43 4.92
CA PHE A 5 -22.55 10.77 6.22
C PHE A 5 -21.27 10.13 6.76
N VAL A 6 -20.55 9.41 5.91
CA VAL A 6 -19.27 8.79 6.28
C VAL A 6 -18.24 9.87 6.64
N GLY A 7 -18.13 10.91 5.84
CA GLY A 7 -17.24 12.05 6.13
C GLY A 7 -17.56 12.74 7.46
N MET A 8 -18.83 13.02 7.73
CA MET A 8 -19.28 13.59 9.01
C MET A 8 -18.99 12.64 10.18
N HIS A 9 -19.22 11.33 10.02
CA HIS A 9 -18.92 10.35 11.05
C HIS A 9 -17.42 10.31 11.37
N ILE A 10 -16.55 10.36 10.37
CA ILE A 10 -15.08 10.44 10.55
C ILE A 10 -14.70 11.70 11.31
N VAL A 11 -15.22 12.87 10.92
CA VAL A 11 -14.94 14.15 11.57
C VAL A 11 -15.36 14.11 13.05
N PHE A 12 -16.58 13.64 13.35
CA PHE A 12 -17.06 13.55 14.73
C PHE A 12 -16.27 12.53 15.57
N THR A 13 -15.80 11.45 14.94
CA THR A 13 -14.97 10.44 15.60
C THR A 13 -13.59 11.00 15.96
N LEU A 14 -12.98 11.75 15.04
CA LEU A 14 -11.70 12.43 15.29
C LEU A 14 -11.86 13.52 16.37
N ALA A 15 -12.95 14.29 16.36
CA ALA A 15 -13.26 15.27 17.39
C ALA A 15 -13.37 14.67 18.80
N ARG A 16 -13.72 13.37 18.92
CA ARG A 16 -13.75 12.62 20.18
C ARG A 16 -12.39 12.00 20.58
N GLY A 17 -11.33 12.27 19.83
CA GLY A 17 -9.98 11.74 20.11
C GLY A 17 -9.58 10.51 19.29
N GLY A 18 -10.26 10.18 18.18
CA GLY A 18 -9.82 9.25 17.13
C GLY A 18 -9.58 7.79 17.54
N ARG A 19 -10.10 7.32 18.69
CA ARG A 19 -9.92 5.92 19.10
C ARG A 19 -10.78 4.99 18.25
N LEU A 20 -10.26 3.81 17.88
CA LEU A 20 -10.97 2.82 17.04
C LEU A 20 -12.38 2.51 17.52
N ARG A 21 -12.60 2.39 18.85
CA ARG A 21 -13.93 2.17 19.43
C ARG A 21 -14.93 3.28 19.13
N HIS A 22 -14.46 4.50 18.85
CA HIS A 22 -15.34 5.62 18.50
C HIS A 22 -15.85 5.50 17.07
N PHE A 23 -15.10 4.86 16.16
CA PHE A 23 -15.56 4.59 14.80
C PHE A 23 -16.73 3.61 14.75
N LEU A 24 -16.82 2.70 15.72
CA LEU A 24 -17.93 1.74 15.82
C LEU A 24 -19.20 2.35 16.42
N TRP A 25 -19.13 3.57 16.99
CA TRP A 25 -20.28 4.20 17.66
C TRP A 25 -21.01 5.17 16.72
N PRO A 26 -22.24 4.88 16.28
CA PRO A 26 -22.93 5.69 15.26
C PRO A 26 -23.40 7.05 15.74
N LEU A 27 -23.57 7.24 17.07
CA LEU A 27 -24.15 8.45 17.67
C LEU A 27 -23.07 9.46 18.15
N ASN A 28 -21.92 9.50 17.50
CA ASN A 28 -20.83 10.43 17.83
C ASN A 28 -21.27 11.90 17.79
N PHE A 29 -22.19 12.26 16.88
CA PHE A 29 -22.68 13.61 16.72
C PHE A 29 -23.37 14.17 17.99
N LEU A 30 -24.12 13.33 18.74
CA LEU A 30 -24.80 13.76 19.97
C LEU A 30 -23.79 14.13 21.05
N ILE A 31 -22.70 13.36 21.16
CA ILE A 31 -21.68 13.62 22.16
C ILE A 31 -20.88 14.87 21.81
N VAL A 32 -20.54 15.04 20.52
CA VAL A 32 -19.84 16.23 20.03
C VAL A 32 -20.74 17.47 20.19
N TYR A 33 -22.04 17.37 19.91
CA TYR A 33 -22.99 18.45 20.09
C TYR A 33 -23.07 18.90 21.57
N ARG A 34 -23.10 17.95 22.51
CA ARG A 34 -23.03 18.27 23.95
C ARG A 34 -21.72 18.96 24.32
N GLN A 35 -20.60 18.53 23.76
CA GLN A 35 -19.30 19.16 24.00
C GLN A 35 -19.22 20.58 23.41
N PHE A 36 -19.88 20.82 22.29
CA PHE A 36 -20.00 22.15 21.68
C PHE A 36 -20.71 23.14 22.62
N LYS A 37 -21.79 22.70 23.27
CA LYS A 37 -22.50 23.52 24.26
C LYS A 37 -21.67 23.89 25.51
N LEU A 38 -20.71 23.04 25.87
CA LEU A 38 -19.84 23.26 27.03
C LEU A 38 -18.64 24.19 26.73
N GLY A 39 -18.45 24.59 25.47
CA GLY A 39 -17.32 25.40 25.04
C GLY A 39 -16.01 24.63 24.89
N GLY A 40 -15.09 25.14 24.08
CA GLY A 40 -13.77 24.53 23.85
C GLY A 40 -13.76 23.25 23.01
N ALA A 41 -14.91 22.81 22.48
CA ALA A 41 -15.01 21.63 21.63
C ALA A 41 -14.21 21.80 20.31
N TYR A 42 -14.20 22.99 19.74
CA TYR A 42 -13.45 23.30 18.51
C TYR A 42 -11.95 23.15 18.71
N THR A 43 -11.39 23.74 19.75
CA THR A 43 -9.95 23.66 20.05
C THR A 43 -9.52 22.21 20.30
N LYS A 44 -10.28 21.45 21.08
CA LYS A 44 -10.02 20.03 21.32
C LYS A 44 -10.11 19.19 20.07
N ALA A 45 -11.10 19.45 19.21
CA ALA A 45 -11.24 18.74 17.94
C ALA A 45 -10.09 19.06 16.99
N ARG A 46 -9.73 20.33 16.87
CA ARG A 46 -8.60 20.79 16.06
C ARG A 46 -7.29 20.14 16.53
N ASP A 47 -7.01 20.19 17.82
CA ASP A 47 -5.75 19.68 18.38
C ASP A 47 -5.69 18.16 18.24
N ALA A 48 -6.77 17.43 18.52
CA ALA A 48 -6.84 15.99 18.31
C ALA A 48 -6.67 15.59 16.83
N THR A 49 -7.22 16.39 15.90
CA THR A 49 -7.04 16.16 14.46
C THR A 49 -5.59 16.41 14.06
N TRP A 50 -4.99 17.48 14.58
CA TRP A 50 -3.60 17.83 14.29
C TRP A 50 -2.64 16.78 14.84
N ASP A 51 -2.82 16.33 16.07
CA ASP A 51 -2.04 15.26 16.69
C ASP A 51 -2.16 13.94 15.90
N PHE A 52 -3.37 13.64 15.42
CA PHE A 52 -3.59 12.48 14.56
C PHE A 52 -2.81 12.60 13.25
N LEU A 53 -2.90 13.74 12.55
CA LEU A 53 -2.16 13.97 11.30
C LEU A 53 -0.64 13.89 11.51
N LEU A 54 -0.13 14.46 12.59
CA LEU A 54 1.29 14.37 12.94
C LEU A 54 1.71 12.94 13.28
N SER A 55 0.84 12.16 13.94
CA SER A 55 1.10 10.76 14.27
C SER A 55 1.21 9.86 13.05
N LEU A 56 0.58 10.22 11.94
CA LEU A 56 0.66 9.49 10.66
C LEU A 56 2.04 9.55 10.00
N ARG A 57 2.92 10.46 10.41
CA ARG A 57 4.27 10.62 9.85
C ARG A 57 4.30 10.60 8.33
N LEU A 58 3.32 11.23 7.69
CA LEU A 58 3.10 11.21 6.23
C LEU A 58 4.38 11.47 5.40
N PRO A 59 5.23 12.46 5.74
CA PRO A 59 6.46 12.68 4.98
C PRO A 59 7.42 11.47 5.02
N HIS A 60 7.53 10.81 6.17
CA HIS A 60 8.37 9.62 6.30
C HIS A 60 7.89 8.47 5.41
N TYR A 61 6.58 8.16 5.47
CA TYR A 61 6.01 7.10 4.65
C TYR A 61 5.97 7.43 3.17
N PHE A 62 5.80 8.71 2.82
CA PHE A 62 5.92 9.16 1.43
C PHE A 62 7.33 8.89 0.86
N TRP A 63 8.38 9.28 1.58
CA TRP A 63 9.75 9.02 1.17
C TRP A 63 10.09 7.53 1.13
N LEU A 64 9.58 6.76 2.09
CA LEU A 64 9.74 5.31 2.09
C LEU A 64 9.05 4.67 0.88
N GLY A 65 7.82 5.09 0.57
CA GLY A 65 7.07 4.65 -0.60
C GLY A 65 7.76 5.02 -1.92
N LEU A 66 8.28 6.25 -2.03
CA LEU A 66 9.02 6.69 -3.22
C LEU A 66 10.29 5.85 -3.44
N ARG A 67 11.05 5.57 -2.39
CA ARG A 67 12.22 4.68 -2.48
C ARG A 67 11.81 3.26 -2.87
N GLY A 68 10.71 2.75 -2.32
CA GLY A 68 10.16 1.43 -2.69
C GLY A 68 9.74 1.37 -4.16
N PHE A 69 9.08 2.41 -4.64
CA PHE A 69 8.71 2.54 -6.06
C PHE A 69 9.95 2.55 -6.96
N LEU A 70 10.96 3.36 -6.65
CA LEU A 70 12.20 3.42 -7.43
C LEU A 70 12.94 2.08 -7.43
N ALA A 71 12.99 1.40 -6.29
CA ALA A 71 13.60 0.07 -6.21
C ALA A 71 12.84 -0.94 -7.06
N ALA A 72 11.50 -0.96 -6.99
CA ALA A 72 10.67 -1.83 -7.83
C ALA A 72 10.85 -1.54 -9.31
N PHE A 73 10.86 -0.26 -9.68
CA PHE A 73 11.09 0.17 -11.07
C PHE A 73 12.43 -0.34 -11.61
N LEU A 74 13.51 -0.18 -10.84
CA LEU A 74 14.84 -0.67 -11.24
C LEU A 74 14.89 -2.19 -11.40
N TRP A 75 14.20 -2.94 -10.56
CA TRP A 75 14.11 -4.39 -10.67
C TRP A 75 13.26 -4.84 -11.85
N LEU A 76 12.20 -4.12 -12.17
CA LEU A 76 11.25 -4.48 -13.22
C LEU A 76 11.67 -4.02 -14.61
N ILE A 77 12.54 -3.02 -14.74
CA ILE A 77 12.91 -2.45 -16.03
C ILE A 77 13.50 -3.50 -16.97
N ILE A 78 14.39 -4.36 -16.48
CA ILE A 78 15.05 -5.39 -17.29
C ILE A 78 14.04 -6.46 -17.75
N PRO A 79 13.30 -7.16 -16.89
CA PRO A 79 12.38 -8.19 -17.34
C PRO A 79 11.24 -7.65 -18.20
N VAL A 80 10.75 -6.43 -17.93
CA VAL A 80 9.69 -5.82 -18.72
C VAL A 80 10.18 -5.44 -20.12
N THR A 81 11.39 -4.90 -20.23
CA THR A 81 11.99 -4.60 -21.55
C THR A 81 12.23 -5.86 -22.36
N LEU A 82 12.72 -6.94 -21.74
CA LEU A 82 12.89 -8.23 -22.41
C LEU A 82 11.54 -8.80 -22.90
N LEU A 83 10.49 -8.69 -22.10
CA LEU A 83 9.13 -9.07 -22.51
C LEU A 83 8.64 -8.24 -23.68
N ALA A 84 8.87 -6.93 -23.67
CA ALA A 84 8.49 -6.04 -24.76
C ALA A 84 9.23 -6.42 -26.07
N PHE A 85 10.53 -6.72 -25.99
CA PHE A 85 11.29 -7.25 -27.14
C PHE A 85 10.76 -8.60 -27.63
N GLY A 86 10.24 -9.43 -26.74
CA GLY A 86 9.59 -10.70 -27.09
C GLY A 86 8.35 -10.53 -27.98
N GLN A 87 7.74 -9.33 -28.03
CA GLN A 87 6.60 -9.03 -28.90
C GLN A 87 7.01 -8.60 -30.33
N VAL A 88 8.28 -8.34 -30.57
CA VAL A 88 8.80 -7.96 -31.88
C VAL A 88 8.86 -9.19 -32.78
N LYS A 89 8.44 -9.09 -34.06
CA LYS A 89 8.41 -10.21 -35.00
C LYS A 89 9.82 -10.52 -35.52
N THR A 90 10.66 -11.12 -34.69
CA THR A 90 12.00 -11.62 -35.03
C THR A 90 12.13 -13.10 -34.69
N PRO A 91 13.02 -13.87 -35.37
CA PRO A 91 13.22 -15.27 -35.04
C PRO A 91 13.62 -15.57 -33.56
N LEU A 92 14.29 -14.61 -32.94
CA LEU A 92 14.78 -14.72 -31.56
C LEU A 92 13.77 -14.21 -30.50
N SER A 93 12.69 -13.52 -30.93
CA SER A 93 11.74 -12.90 -29.99
C SER A 93 11.07 -13.88 -29.04
N PRO A 94 10.70 -15.13 -29.40
CA PRO A 94 10.10 -16.05 -28.43
C PRO A 94 11.06 -16.42 -27.31
N LEU A 95 12.35 -16.60 -27.63
CA LEU A 95 13.37 -16.90 -26.63
C LEU A 95 13.59 -15.73 -25.66
N VAL A 96 13.71 -14.51 -26.22
CA VAL A 96 13.89 -13.30 -25.40
C VAL A 96 12.65 -13.04 -24.52
N GLY A 97 11.46 -13.22 -25.06
CA GLY A 97 10.21 -13.09 -24.30
C GLY A 97 10.11 -14.11 -23.18
N PHE A 98 10.49 -15.37 -23.44
CA PHE A 98 10.53 -16.43 -22.43
C PHE A 98 11.51 -16.10 -21.30
N LEU A 99 12.72 -15.65 -21.64
CA LEU A 99 13.70 -15.21 -20.64
C LEU A 99 13.17 -14.00 -19.83
N GLY A 100 12.51 -13.05 -20.48
CA GLY A 100 11.86 -11.93 -19.82
C GLY A 100 10.78 -12.37 -18.82
N ALA A 101 9.94 -13.32 -19.21
CA ALA A 101 8.90 -13.89 -18.36
C ALA A 101 9.49 -14.63 -17.13
N LEU A 102 10.53 -15.44 -17.34
CA LEU A 102 11.22 -16.14 -16.27
C LEU A 102 11.86 -15.17 -15.28
N LEU A 103 12.56 -14.14 -15.77
CA LEU A 103 13.16 -13.10 -14.95
C LEU A 103 12.09 -12.31 -14.19
N LEU A 104 10.96 -11.97 -14.85
CA LEU A 104 9.84 -11.28 -14.21
C LEU A 104 9.27 -12.11 -13.05
N ALA A 105 9.06 -13.41 -13.25
CA ALA A 105 8.57 -14.29 -12.20
C ALA A 105 9.50 -14.31 -10.98
N ILE A 106 10.82 -14.39 -11.21
CA ILE A 106 11.82 -14.36 -10.15
C ILE A 106 11.78 -13.01 -9.41
N VAL A 107 11.75 -11.90 -10.14
CA VAL A 107 11.73 -10.55 -9.55
C VAL A 107 10.45 -10.35 -8.74
N VAL A 108 9.28 -10.65 -9.28
CA VAL A 108 7.99 -10.49 -8.60
C VAL A 108 7.93 -11.30 -7.31
N LEU A 109 8.49 -12.51 -7.31
CA LEU A 109 8.53 -13.35 -6.12
C LEU A 109 9.42 -12.77 -5.00
N HIS A 110 10.53 -12.14 -5.35
CA HIS A 110 11.50 -11.63 -4.36
C HIS A 110 11.27 -10.17 -3.98
N LEU A 111 10.62 -9.39 -4.84
CA LEU A 111 10.41 -7.95 -4.67
C LEU A 111 9.74 -7.58 -3.33
N PRO A 112 8.67 -8.26 -2.87
CA PRO A 112 8.06 -7.93 -1.58
C PRO A 112 9.01 -8.09 -0.40
N LEU A 113 9.86 -9.13 -0.42
CA LEU A 113 10.84 -9.38 0.63
C LEU A 113 11.95 -8.32 0.64
N LEU A 114 12.43 -7.93 -0.54
CA LEU A 114 13.43 -6.88 -0.71
C LEU A 114 12.89 -5.52 -0.24
N GLN A 115 11.65 -5.20 -0.57
CA GLN A 115 10.97 -3.97 -0.10
C GLN A 115 10.79 -3.96 1.41
N THR A 116 10.39 -5.09 1.99
CA THR A 116 10.26 -5.24 3.45
C THR A 116 11.61 -5.01 4.14
N GLN A 117 12.69 -5.61 3.62
CA GLN A 117 14.02 -5.42 4.16
C GLN A 117 14.47 -3.96 4.05
N MET A 118 14.22 -3.30 2.91
CA MET A 118 14.49 -1.88 2.72
C MET A 118 13.72 -1.02 3.74
N ALA A 119 12.45 -1.35 4.00
CA ALA A 119 11.63 -0.64 4.97
C ALA A 119 12.14 -0.79 6.40
N ILE A 120 12.59 -1.99 6.79
CA ILE A 120 13.15 -2.26 8.12
C ILE A 120 14.48 -1.53 8.31
N GLU A 121 15.39 -1.62 7.35
CA GLU A 121 16.71 -1.01 7.43
C GLU A 121 16.71 0.50 7.13
N ASN A 122 15.61 1.01 6.55
CA ASN A 122 15.46 2.38 6.06
C ASN A 122 16.61 2.84 5.13
N ARG A 123 17.17 1.90 4.36
CA ARG A 123 18.28 2.12 3.43
C ARG A 123 17.89 1.61 2.04
N PHE A 124 18.06 2.47 1.02
CA PHE A 124 17.77 2.10 -0.38
C PHE A 124 18.58 0.89 -0.85
N ARG A 125 19.86 0.79 -0.43
CA ARG A 125 20.74 -0.35 -0.76
C ARG A 125 20.21 -1.70 -0.29
N ALA A 126 19.41 -1.75 0.78
CA ALA A 126 18.83 -2.98 1.29
C ALA A 126 17.82 -3.62 0.31
N ALA A 127 17.23 -2.82 -0.60
CA ALA A 127 16.38 -3.32 -1.68
C ALA A 127 17.14 -4.17 -2.72
N PHE A 128 18.48 -4.20 -2.66
CA PHE A 128 19.36 -4.98 -3.55
C PHE A 128 20.16 -6.05 -2.81
N ASP A 129 19.95 -6.20 -1.49
CA ASP A 129 20.62 -7.24 -0.70
C ASP A 129 19.91 -8.59 -0.80
N TRP A 130 20.17 -9.26 -1.90
CA TRP A 130 19.70 -10.63 -2.14
C TRP A 130 20.15 -11.62 -1.06
N ARG A 131 21.34 -11.43 -0.50
CA ARG A 131 21.88 -12.29 0.56
C ARG A 131 21.12 -12.13 1.86
N GLY A 132 20.68 -10.91 2.18
CA GLY A 132 19.84 -10.62 3.32
C GLY A 132 18.49 -11.32 3.22
N VAL A 133 17.82 -11.21 2.07
CA VAL A 133 16.54 -11.91 1.80
C VAL A 133 16.70 -13.43 1.91
N ARG A 134 17.73 -14.01 1.31
CA ARG A 134 17.99 -15.44 1.43
C ARG A 134 18.22 -15.89 2.87
N ARG A 135 18.96 -15.10 3.67
CA ARG A 135 19.14 -15.38 5.10
C ARG A 135 17.84 -15.29 5.88
N ALA A 136 16.99 -14.30 5.61
CA ALA A 136 15.68 -14.15 6.23
C ALA A 136 14.77 -15.33 5.88
N PHE A 137 14.72 -15.71 4.60
CA PHE A 137 13.97 -16.88 4.14
C PHE A 137 14.42 -18.19 4.82
N ASN A 138 15.73 -18.42 4.91
CA ASN A 138 16.27 -19.62 5.55
C ASN A 138 15.99 -19.70 7.05
N ARG A 139 15.82 -18.53 7.73
CA ARG A 139 15.48 -18.49 9.17
C ARG A 139 14.01 -18.82 9.44
N ALA A 140 13.11 -18.41 8.56
CA ALA A 140 11.68 -18.56 8.76
C ALA A 140 10.95 -18.84 7.43
N PRO A 141 11.19 -20.00 6.78
CA PRO A 141 10.67 -20.29 5.45
C PRO A 141 9.14 -20.27 5.41
N TRP A 142 8.48 -20.84 6.39
CA TRP A 142 7.02 -20.87 6.48
C TRP A 142 6.40 -19.47 6.62
N ALA A 143 6.98 -18.63 7.47
CA ALA A 143 6.48 -17.26 7.66
C ALA A 143 6.68 -16.42 6.40
N CYS A 144 7.83 -16.53 5.73
CA CYS A 144 8.09 -15.82 4.48
C CYS A 144 7.18 -16.30 3.34
N SER A 145 6.97 -17.63 3.22
CA SER A 145 6.07 -18.19 2.20
C SER A 145 4.62 -17.76 2.44
N PHE A 146 4.16 -17.77 3.69
CA PHE A 146 2.82 -17.31 4.05
C PHE A 146 2.64 -15.81 3.76
N ALA A 147 3.62 -14.98 4.10
CA ALA A 147 3.59 -13.55 3.79
C ALA A 147 3.53 -13.29 2.28
N LEU A 148 4.28 -14.04 1.47
CA LEU A 148 4.23 -13.96 0.01
C LEU A 148 2.85 -14.35 -0.54
N ILE A 149 2.27 -15.46 -0.05
CA ILE A 149 0.93 -15.90 -0.46
C ILE A 149 -0.10 -14.84 -0.12
N LEU A 150 -0.07 -14.28 1.10
CA LEU A 150 -0.97 -13.19 1.49
C LEU A 150 -0.79 -11.96 0.58
N THR A 151 0.44 -11.56 0.27
CA THR A 151 0.71 -10.43 -0.62
C THR A 151 0.11 -10.65 -2.00
N LEU A 152 0.24 -11.87 -2.55
CA LEU A 152 -0.36 -12.24 -3.84
C LEU A 152 -1.89 -12.24 -3.78
N ILE A 153 -2.49 -12.78 -2.71
CA ILE A 153 -3.95 -12.77 -2.51
C ILE A 153 -4.47 -11.33 -2.44
N PHE A 154 -3.80 -10.44 -1.70
CA PHE A 154 -4.20 -9.03 -1.62
C PHE A 154 -3.95 -8.24 -2.92
N ALA A 155 -3.09 -8.72 -3.80
CA ALA A 155 -2.92 -8.13 -5.13
C ALA A 155 -4.06 -8.50 -6.10
N LEU A 156 -4.74 -9.63 -5.89
CA LEU A 156 -5.86 -10.09 -6.73
C LEU A 156 -7.01 -9.06 -6.86
N PRO A 157 -7.54 -8.46 -5.78
CA PRO A 157 -8.59 -7.45 -5.90
C PRO A 157 -8.15 -6.24 -6.73
N LEU A 158 -6.90 -5.80 -6.60
CA LEU A 158 -6.36 -4.69 -7.39
C LEU A 158 -6.25 -5.06 -8.88
N TYR A 159 -5.91 -6.30 -9.18
CA TYR A 159 -5.89 -6.81 -10.54
C TYR A 159 -7.30 -6.93 -11.15
N LEU A 160 -8.27 -7.40 -10.35
CA LEU A 160 -9.67 -7.50 -10.78
C LEU A 160 -10.30 -6.12 -11.01
N LEU A 161 -9.93 -5.11 -10.24
CA LEU A 161 -10.36 -3.72 -10.47
C LEU A 161 -9.79 -3.14 -11.79
N LYS A 162 -8.64 -3.63 -12.25
CA LYS A 162 -8.06 -3.24 -13.54
C LYS A 162 -8.79 -3.87 -14.74
N ILE A 163 -9.35 -5.07 -14.56
CA ILE A 163 -10.20 -5.71 -15.57
C ILE A 163 -11.56 -5.03 -15.42
N GLU A 164 -11.84 -3.99 -16.16
CA GLU A 164 -13.06 -3.19 -16.36
C GLU A 164 -14.40 -3.85 -15.94
N VAL A 165 -14.46 -4.39 -14.72
CA VAL A 165 -15.69 -4.93 -14.14
C VAL A 165 -16.55 -3.79 -13.58
N VAL A 166 -15.97 -2.62 -13.36
CA VAL A 166 -16.71 -1.42 -12.97
C VAL A 166 -17.06 -0.65 -14.24
N PRO A 167 -18.32 -0.64 -14.70
CA PRO A 167 -18.75 0.20 -15.80
C PRO A 167 -18.35 1.64 -15.50
N GLN A 168 -17.83 2.37 -16.49
CA GLN A 168 -17.42 3.77 -16.31
C GLN A 168 -18.54 4.64 -15.71
N GLU A 169 -19.78 4.25 -15.92
CA GLU A 169 -20.99 4.87 -15.37
C GLU A 169 -21.09 4.77 -13.83
N ALA A 170 -20.50 3.76 -13.21
CA ALA A 170 -20.53 3.58 -11.76
C ALA A 170 -19.52 4.48 -11.01
N LEU A 171 -18.57 5.11 -11.72
CA LEU A 171 -17.59 6.03 -11.14
C LEU A 171 -18.17 7.42 -10.86
N TRP A 172 -19.38 7.73 -11.36
CA TRP A 172 -20.05 9.04 -11.21
C TRP A 172 -21.16 9.05 -10.15
N LEU A 173 -21.40 7.96 -9.44
CA LEU A 173 -22.33 7.83 -8.32
C LEU A 173 -21.60 7.98 -6.97
#